data_1826a5f9a945eec170a03964482cce0e
#
_entry.id   1826a5f9a945eec170a03964482cce0e
#
_cell.length_a   1.000
_cell.length_b   1.000
_cell.length_c   1.000
_cell.angle_alpha   90.00
_cell.angle_beta   90.00
_cell.angle_gamma   90.00
#
_symmetry.space_group_name_H-M   'P 1'
#
loop_
_entity.id
_entity.type
_entity.pdbx_description
1 polymer ?
#
loop_
_entity_poly.entity_id
_entity_poly.type
_entity_poly.pdbx_seq_one_letter_code
_entity_poly.pdbx_strand_id
1 'polypeptide(L)'
;MATMKGSSPAPKGFDWTGLVWLFVFFWYFSGITQLLIQLTGITGFAGFRQAFVMSGIWLAPMLLFPNKTRIMAAVIGVVLWACSMASLGYFFIYQQEFSQSVIFIMFESNISEAGEYMTQYFAWWIVLAFIAHTAFAIFLWTRLRPVYMPRGRAWVVSMALLVAIIGYPLAKQLARHDDAASGLEAFESRIEPAVPWQMLVA
;
A
#
# COMPACT_ATOMS: atom_id res chain seq x y z
N MET A 1 45.60 -31.11 0.28
CA MET A 1 44.93 -30.12 -0.53
C MET A 1 43.77 -29.56 0.32
N ALA A 2 44.01 -28.47 1.08
CA ALA A 2 43.07 -27.93 2.03
C ALA A 2 42.13 -26.97 1.32
N THR A 3 40.85 -27.29 1.25
CA THR A 3 39.80 -26.42 0.77
C THR A 3 39.62 -25.22 1.71
N MET A 4 40.04 -24.05 1.27
CA MET A 4 39.73 -22.79 1.94
C MET A 4 38.22 -22.58 1.92
N LYS A 5 37.61 -22.77 3.10
CA LYS A 5 36.22 -22.41 3.38
C LYS A 5 36.15 -20.90 3.34
N GLY A 6 35.62 -20.36 2.26
CA GLY A 6 35.45 -18.92 2.09
C GLY A 6 34.69 -18.34 3.29
N SER A 7 35.33 -17.46 4.03
CA SER A 7 34.74 -16.71 5.12
C SER A 7 33.61 -15.87 4.58
N SER A 8 32.38 -16.21 4.95
CA SER A 8 31.21 -15.36 4.72
C SER A 8 31.49 -13.98 5.33
N PRO A 9 31.36 -12.89 4.59
CA PRO A 9 31.60 -11.56 5.14
C PRO A 9 30.65 -11.34 6.33
N ALA A 10 31.22 -10.85 7.44
CA ALA A 10 30.48 -10.50 8.64
C ALA A 10 29.28 -9.60 8.27
N PRO A 11 28.12 -9.74 8.95
CA PRO A 11 26.94 -8.93 8.64
C PRO A 11 27.29 -7.46 8.84
N LYS A 12 27.35 -6.74 7.72
CA LYS A 12 27.36 -5.27 7.72
C LYS A 12 26.15 -4.83 8.51
N GLY A 13 26.28 -3.75 9.29
CA GLY A 13 25.22 -3.23 10.14
C GLY A 13 23.86 -3.14 9.43
N PHE A 14 22.81 -2.91 10.17
CA PHE A 14 21.43 -2.87 9.67
C PHE A 14 21.30 -2.02 8.40
N ASP A 15 20.72 -2.59 7.33
CA ASP A 15 20.56 -1.92 6.03
C ASP A 15 19.34 -0.98 6.05
N TRP A 16 19.56 0.23 6.55
CA TRP A 16 18.56 1.30 6.55
C TRP A 16 18.12 1.68 5.14
N THR A 17 19.04 1.66 4.18
CA THR A 17 18.72 1.98 2.78
C THR A 17 17.76 0.95 2.18
N GLY A 18 17.98 -0.32 2.44
CA GLY A 18 17.07 -1.39 2.02
C GLY A 18 15.68 -1.23 2.63
N LEU A 19 15.61 -0.88 3.93
CA LEU A 19 14.33 -0.64 4.62
C LEU A 19 13.57 0.54 4.01
N VAL A 20 14.27 1.66 3.74
CA VAL A 20 13.66 2.84 3.12
C VAL A 20 13.09 2.51 1.74
N TRP A 21 13.85 1.79 0.89
CA TRP A 21 13.35 1.40 -0.42
C TRP A 21 12.12 0.48 -0.35
N LEU A 22 12.09 -0.46 0.60
CA LEU A 22 10.92 -1.30 0.85
C LEU A 22 9.71 -0.46 1.27
N PHE A 23 9.89 0.46 2.21
CA PHE A 23 8.82 1.33 2.66
C PHE A 23 8.31 2.24 1.53
N VAL A 24 9.20 2.89 0.78
CA VAL A 24 8.84 3.77 -0.35
C VAL A 24 8.09 2.98 -1.43
N PHE A 25 8.49 1.75 -1.71
CA PHE A 25 7.80 0.89 -2.68
C PHE A 25 6.34 0.63 -2.27
N PHE A 26 6.09 0.22 -1.03
CA PHE A 26 4.73 -0.07 -0.58
C PHE A 26 3.89 1.19 -0.37
N TRP A 27 4.52 2.27 0.11
CA TRP A 27 3.84 3.54 0.28
C TRP A 27 3.46 4.19 -1.06
N TYR A 28 4.24 3.98 -2.10
CA TYR A 28 4.04 4.60 -3.41
C TYR A 28 2.60 4.42 -3.94
N PHE A 29 2.04 3.23 -3.85
CA PHE A 29 0.72 2.91 -4.38
C PHE A 29 -0.43 3.69 -3.71
N SER A 30 -0.38 3.85 -2.41
CA SER A 30 -1.35 4.69 -1.68
C SER A 30 -0.95 6.16 -1.69
N GLY A 31 0.33 6.44 -1.56
CA GLY A 31 0.86 7.79 -1.41
C GLY A 31 0.67 8.65 -2.64
N ILE A 32 0.82 8.11 -3.85
CA ILE A 32 0.65 8.88 -5.09
C ILE A 32 -0.82 9.31 -5.25
N THR A 33 -1.77 8.42 -4.98
CA THR A 33 -3.20 8.72 -5.07
C THR A 33 -3.59 9.78 -4.05
N GLN A 34 -3.21 9.60 -2.78
CA GLN A 34 -3.51 10.54 -1.70
C GLN A 34 -2.80 11.90 -1.90
N LEU A 35 -1.60 11.91 -2.49
CA LEU A 35 -0.90 13.12 -2.84
C LEU A 35 -1.67 13.92 -3.91
N LEU A 36 -2.16 13.25 -4.96
CA LEU A 36 -2.93 13.89 -6.02
C LEU A 36 -4.25 14.46 -5.49
N ILE A 37 -4.98 13.69 -4.68
CA ILE A 37 -6.23 14.13 -4.03
C ILE A 37 -5.98 15.36 -3.16
N GLN A 38 -4.89 15.36 -2.38
CA GLN A 38 -4.53 16.50 -1.54
C GLN A 38 -4.18 17.76 -2.36
N LEU A 39 -3.46 17.59 -3.48
CA LEU A 39 -3.08 18.71 -4.37
C LEU A 39 -4.28 19.38 -5.02
N THR A 40 -5.38 18.66 -5.22
CA THR A 40 -6.65 19.22 -5.72
C THR A 40 -7.48 19.89 -4.63
N GLY A 41 -7.09 19.78 -3.34
CA GLY A 41 -7.80 20.43 -2.24
C GLY A 41 -9.12 19.75 -1.84
N ILE A 42 -9.42 18.56 -2.37
CA ILE A 42 -10.66 17.82 -2.12
C ILE A 42 -10.69 17.29 -0.69
N THR A 43 -9.56 16.80 -0.19
CA THR A 43 -9.44 16.24 1.16
C THR A 43 -8.28 16.86 1.94
N GLY A 44 -8.35 16.78 3.27
CA GLY A 44 -7.28 17.24 4.14
C GLY A 44 -6.11 16.25 4.22
N PHE A 45 -5.07 16.62 4.98
CA PHE A 45 -3.83 15.85 5.17
C PHE A 45 -4.02 14.48 5.87
N ALA A 46 -5.23 14.19 6.37
CA ALA A 46 -5.51 13.00 7.15
C ALA A 46 -5.32 11.71 6.33
N GLY A 47 -5.86 11.66 5.11
CA GLY A 47 -5.75 10.48 4.21
C GLY A 47 -4.30 10.16 3.85
N PHE A 48 -3.52 11.18 3.48
CA PHE A 48 -2.09 11.02 3.17
C PHE A 48 -1.30 10.45 4.35
N ARG A 49 -1.52 10.98 5.57
CA ARG A 49 -0.88 10.48 6.79
C ARG A 49 -1.28 9.03 7.08
N GLN A 50 -2.55 8.69 6.91
CA GLN A 50 -3.04 7.33 7.15
C GLN A 50 -2.45 6.34 6.13
N ALA A 51 -2.44 6.69 4.85
CA ALA A 51 -1.79 5.91 3.81
C ALA A 51 -0.31 5.66 4.12
N PHE A 52 0.41 6.67 4.63
CA PHE A 52 1.80 6.55 5.05
C PHE A 52 1.97 5.53 6.18
N VAL A 53 1.18 5.62 7.23
CA VAL A 53 1.25 4.72 8.38
C VAL A 53 0.88 3.28 7.99
N MET A 54 -0.22 3.11 7.25
CA MET A 54 -0.72 1.79 6.85
C MET A 54 0.23 1.06 5.91
N SER A 55 0.98 1.76 5.08
CA SER A 55 2.00 1.15 4.22
C SER A 55 3.12 0.44 4.99
N GLY A 56 3.35 0.83 6.25
CA GLY A 56 4.30 0.17 7.14
C GLY A 56 3.96 -1.30 7.47
N ILE A 57 2.69 -1.71 7.35
CA ILE A 57 2.25 -3.09 7.58
C ILE A 57 3.02 -4.07 6.68
N TRP A 58 3.25 -3.68 5.42
CA TRP A 58 3.89 -4.53 4.43
C TRP A 58 5.37 -4.80 4.71
N LEU A 59 5.99 -4.03 5.61
CA LEU A 59 7.35 -4.29 6.04
C LEU A 59 7.45 -5.55 6.90
N ALA A 60 6.42 -5.88 7.69
CA ALA A 60 6.43 -7.03 8.58
C ALA A 60 6.77 -8.35 7.86
N PRO A 61 6.05 -8.76 6.78
CA PRO A 61 6.39 -9.98 6.06
C PRO A 61 7.76 -9.91 5.38
N MET A 62 8.23 -8.72 4.95
CA MET A 62 9.54 -8.56 4.33
C MET A 62 10.69 -8.79 5.32
N LEU A 63 10.53 -8.33 6.56
CA LEU A 63 11.50 -8.53 7.64
C LEU A 63 11.53 -9.98 8.13
N LEU A 64 10.39 -10.68 8.11
CA LEU A 64 10.30 -12.09 8.51
C LEU A 64 10.90 -13.04 7.46
N PHE A 65 10.76 -12.71 6.17
CA PHE A 65 11.19 -13.57 5.06
C PHE A 65 12.14 -12.86 4.08
N PRO A 66 13.34 -12.43 4.54
CA PRO A 66 14.25 -11.61 3.73
C PRO A 66 14.69 -12.31 2.43
N ASN A 67 14.81 -13.64 2.43
CA ASN A 67 15.20 -14.41 1.24
C ASN A 67 14.14 -14.39 0.12
N LYS A 68 12.88 -14.09 0.45
CA LYS A 68 11.75 -14.05 -0.49
C LYS A 68 11.26 -12.62 -0.76
N THR A 69 11.97 -11.60 -0.27
CA THR A 69 11.56 -10.20 -0.32
C THR A 69 11.10 -9.78 -1.72
N ARG A 70 11.86 -10.06 -2.77
CA ARG A 70 11.52 -9.65 -4.15
C ARG A 70 10.25 -10.31 -4.67
N ILE A 71 10.07 -11.61 -4.41
CA ILE A 71 8.88 -12.36 -4.87
C ILE A 71 7.65 -11.89 -4.09
N MET A 72 7.75 -11.79 -2.76
CA MET A 72 6.65 -11.32 -1.93
C MET A 72 6.26 -9.89 -2.24
N ALA A 73 7.26 -9.01 -2.43
CA ALA A 73 7.02 -7.64 -2.83
C ALA A 73 6.37 -7.54 -4.22
N ALA A 74 6.71 -8.43 -5.17
CA ALA A 74 6.06 -8.48 -6.47
C ALA A 74 4.59 -8.90 -6.34
N VAL A 75 4.29 -9.97 -5.58
CA VAL A 75 2.92 -10.44 -5.38
C VAL A 75 2.05 -9.38 -4.71
N ILE A 76 2.50 -8.84 -3.58
CA ILE A 76 1.78 -7.78 -2.87
C ILE A 76 1.71 -6.52 -3.75
N GLY A 77 2.81 -6.16 -4.40
CA GLY A 77 2.90 -5.00 -5.28
C GLY A 77 1.93 -5.04 -6.46
N VAL A 78 1.69 -6.22 -7.06
CA VAL A 78 0.68 -6.38 -8.13
C VAL A 78 -0.73 -6.09 -7.60
N VAL A 79 -1.07 -6.58 -6.41
CA VAL A 79 -2.38 -6.29 -5.78
C VAL A 79 -2.52 -4.79 -5.50
N LEU A 80 -1.52 -4.19 -4.86
CA LEU A 80 -1.52 -2.76 -4.56
C LEU A 80 -1.55 -1.90 -5.82
N TRP A 81 -0.83 -2.31 -6.86
CA TRP A 81 -0.83 -1.67 -8.16
C TRP A 81 -2.22 -1.70 -8.81
N ALA A 82 -2.89 -2.85 -8.84
CA ALA A 82 -4.23 -2.98 -9.42
C ALA A 82 -5.24 -2.07 -8.68
N CYS A 83 -5.22 -2.10 -7.34
CA CYS A 83 -6.06 -1.22 -6.52
C CYS A 83 -5.73 0.26 -6.74
N SER A 84 -4.46 0.61 -6.80
CA SER A 84 -4.00 1.98 -7.06
C SER A 84 -4.41 2.47 -8.47
N MET A 85 -4.34 1.61 -9.49
CA MET A 85 -4.80 1.92 -10.85
C MET A 85 -6.30 2.21 -10.89
N ALA A 86 -7.12 1.42 -10.19
CA ALA A 86 -8.55 1.67 -10.10
C ALA A 86 -8.85 3.00 -9.41
N SER A 87 -8.18 3.29 -8.28
CA SER A 87 -8.34 4.55 -7.56
C SER A 87 -7.91 5.76 -8.38
N LEU A 88 -6.75 5.69 -9.05
CA LEU A 88 -6.26 6.75 -9.92
C LEU A 88 -7.17 6.97 -11.12
N GLY A 89 -7.64 5.89 -11.74
CA GLY A 89 -8.56 5.96 -12.87
C GLY A 89 -9.86 6.65 -12.50
N TYR A 90 -10.44 6.27 -11.38
CA TYR A 90 -11.63 6.92 -10.86
C TYR A 90 -11.37 8.41 -10.56
N PHE A 91 -10.28 8.71 -9.87
CA PHE A 91 -9.91 10.08 -9.55
C PHE A 91 -9.71 10.95 -10.81
N PHE A 92 -9.06 10.44 -11.86
CA PHE A 92 -8.84 11.19 -13.09
C PHE A 92 -10.13 11.52 -13.83
N ILE A 93 -11.14 10.64 -13.75
CA ILE A 93 -12.42 10.83 -14.43
C ILE A 93 -13.36 11.69 -13.60
N TYR A 94 -13.51 11.41 -12.31
CA TYR A 94 -14.55 11.99 -11.47
C TYR A 94 -14.05 13.09 -10.54
N GLN A 95 -12.73 13.27 -10.40
CA GLN A 95 -12.12 14.22 -9.46
C GLN A 95 -12.61 14.03 -8.01
N GLN A 96 -12.90 12.79 -7.65
CA GLN A 96 -13.39 12.40 -6.33
C GLN A 96 -12.55 11.25 -5.77
N GLU A 97 -12.55 11.09 -4.46
CA GLU A 97 -11.92 9.96 -3.82
C GLU A 97 -12.70 8.67 -4.12
N PHE A 98 -11.98 7.59 -4.39
CA PHE A 98 -12.58 6.29 -4.64
C PHE A 98 -13.24 5.76 -3.35
N SER A 99 -14.51 5.44 -3.42
CA SER A 99 -15.30 4.89 -2.31
C SER A 99 -15.89 3.53 -2.68
N GLN A 100 -16.32 2.79 -1.67
CA GLN A 100 -16.95 1.47 -1.88
C GLN A 100 -18.23 1.50 -2.70
N SER A 101 -19.05 2.54 -2.55
CA SER A 101 -20.27 2.69 -3.35
C SER A 101 -19.97 2.64 -4.84
N VAL A 102 -18.77 3.06 -5.25
CA VAL A 102 -18.31 2.97 -6.63
C VAL A 102 -18.08 1.53 -7.07
N ILE A 103 -17.58 0.68 -6.18
CA ILE A 103 -17.37 -0.75 -6.46
C ILE A 103 -18.71 -1.40 -6.78
N PHE A 104 -19.74 -1.16 -5.96
CA PHE A 104 -21.08 -1.68 -6.21
C PHE A 104 -21.65 -1.21 -7.55
N ILE A 105 -21.53 0.08 -7.86
CA ILE A 105 -21.96 0.63 -9.16
C ILE A 105 -21.22 -0.03 -10.32
N MET A 106 -19.89 -0.26 -10.18
CA MET A 106 -19.10 -0.93 -11.22
C MET A 106 -19.53 -2.37 -11.45
N PHE A 107 -19.93 -3.12 -10.41
CA PHE A 107 -20.43 -4.49 -10.54
C PHE A 107 -21.86 -4.56 -11.09
N GLU A 108 -22.66 -3.52 -10.87
CA GLU A 108 -24.04 -3.43 -11.41
C GLU A 108 -24.04 -2.93 -12.86
N SER A 109 -22.98 -2.27 -13.32
CA SER A 109 -22.86 -1.73 -14.68
C SER A 109 -22.72 -2.83 -15.71
N ASN A 110 -23.46 -2.72 -16.81
CA ASN A 110 -23.38 -3.63 -17.96
C ASN A 110 -22.11 -3.32 -18.78
N ILE A 111 -21.56 -4.35 -19.45
CA ILE A 111 -20.39 -4.24 -20.32
C ILE A 111 -20.59 -3.19 -21.42
N SER A 112 -21.83 -3.05 -21.94
CA SER A 112 -22.18 -2.01 -22.93
C SER A 112 -22.01 -0.61 -22.36
N GLU A 113 -22.52 -0.36 -21.15
CA GLU A 113 -22.39 0.92 -20.45
C GLU A 113 -20.93 1.25 -20.14
N ALA A 114 -20.16 0.25 -19.71
CA ALA A 114 -18.71 0.41 -19.48
C ALA A 114 -17.97 0.80 -20.76
N GLY A 115 -18.38 0.25 -21.92
CA GLY A 115 -17.83 0.60 -23.23
C GLY A 115 -18.14 2.04 -23.64
N GLU A 116 -19.36 2.52 -23.41
CA GLU A 116 -19.77 3.90 -23.67
C GLU A 116 -19.00 4.88 -22.76
N TYR A 117 -18.87 4.57 -21.48
CA TYR A 117 -18.05 5.33 -20.55
C TYR A 117 -16.59 5.43 -21.01
N MET A 118 -16.00 4.32 -21.45
CA MET A 118 -14.63 4.32 -21.97
C MET A 118 -14.46 5.25 -23.15
N THR A 119 -15.40 5.26 -24.09
CA THR A 119 -15.32 6.16 -25.27
C THR A 119 -15.51 7.63 -24.92
N GLN A 120 -16.34 7.93 -23.93
CA GLN A 120 -16.65 9.30 -23.51
C GLN A 120 -15.51 9.92 -22.68
N TYR A 121 -14.86 9.16 -21.81
CA TYR A 121 -13.84 9.64 -20.87
C TYR A 121 -12.41 9.25 -21.28
N PHE A 122 -12.25 8.57 -22.43
CA PHE A 122 -10.93 8.20 -22.91
C PHE A 122 -10.08 9.44 -23.22
N ALA A 123 -8.96 9.55 -22.53
CA ALA A 123 -7.98 10.59 -22.76
C ALA A 123 -6.57 10.00 -22.79
N TRP A 124 -5.79 10.30 -23.82
CA TRP A 124 -4.43 9.79 -23.99
C TRP A 124 -3.52 10.09 -22.79
N TRP A 125 -3.72 11.20 -22.12
CA TRP A 125 -2.95 11.55 -20.94
C TRP A 125 -3.18 10.56 -19.76
N ILE A 126 -4.38 9.98 -19.62
CA ILE A 126 -4.69 8.96 -18.61
C ILE A 126 -3.85 7.70 -18.89
N VAL A 127 -3.80 7.28 -20.16
CA VAL A 127 -2.98 6.13 -20.56
C VAL A 127 -1.50 6.39 -20.26
N LEU A 128 -1.01 7.57 -20.59
CA LEU A 128 0.37 7.97 -20.28
C LEU A 128 0.64 8.00 -18.77
N ALA A 129 -0.31 8.51 -17.98
CA ALA A 129 -0.22 8.50 -16.52
C ALA A 129 -0.14 7.06 -15.96
N PHE A 130 -0.93 6.13 -16.49
CA PHE A 130 -0.91 4.74 -16.10
C PHE A 130 0.39 4.02 -16.50
N ILE A 131 0.91 4.31 -17.69
CA ILE A 131 2.21 3.80 -18.13
C ILE A 131 3.31 4.34 -17.21
N ALA A 132 3.31 5.63 -16.91
CA ALA A 132 4.28 6.25 -16.03
C ALA A 132 4.19 5.69 -14.59
N HIS A 133 2.97 5.51 -14.07
CA HIS A 133 2.73 4.89 -12.76
C HIS A 133 3.29 3.46 -12.70
N THR A 134 3.02 2.66 -13.72
CA THR A 134 3.52 1.28 -13.82
C THR A 134 5.05 1.24 -13.95
N ALA A 135 5.61 2.07 -14.83
CA ALA A 135 7.06 2.14 -15.02
C ALA A 135 7.79 2.55 -13.73
N PHE A 136 7.22 3.49 -12.98
CA PHE A 136 7.80 3.91 -11.72
C PHE A 136 7.68 2.82 -10.63
N ALA A 137 6.57 2.09 -10.57
CA ALA A 137 6.41 0.94 -9.68
C ALA A 137 7.47 -0.14 -9.98
N ILE A 138 7.70 -0.46 -11.26
CA ILE A 138 8.73 -1.40 -11.68
C ILE A 138 10.12 -0.87 -11.31
N PHE A 139 10.39 0.42 -11.54
CA PHE A 139 11.65 1.04 -11.12
C PHE A 139 11.90 0.88 -9.62
N LEU A 140 10.92 1.18 -8.77
CA LEU A 140 11.02 0.99 -7.33
C LEU A 140 11.28 -0.47 -6.98
N TRP A 141 10.54 -1.40 -7.61
CA TRP A 141 10.74 -2.84 -7.39
C TRP A 141 12.16 -3.30 -7.72
N THR A 142 12.79 -2.76 -8.79
CA THR A 142 14.19 -3.10 -9.14
C THR A 142 15.19 -2.63 -8.08
N ARG A 143 14.86 -1.61 -7.29
CA ARG A 143 15.70 -1.07 -6.21
C ARG A 143 15.59 -1.84 -4.90
N LEU A 144 14.62 -2.76 -4.78
CA LEU A 144 14.40 -3.51 -3.56
C LEU A 144 15.60 -4.40 -3.21
N ARG A 145 15.98 -4.33 -1.94
CA ARG A 145 17.03 -5.15 -1.35
C ARG A 145 16.50 -5.86 -0.12
N PRO A 146 16.88 -7.12 0.10
CA PRO A 146 16.49 -7.82 1.32
C PRO A 146 17.18 -7.19 2.53
N VAL A 147 16.42 -6.97 3.59
CA VAL A 147 16.93 -6.46 4.86
C VAL A 147 17.10 -7.63 5.81
N TYR A 148 18.35 -7.98 6.12
CA TYR A 148 18.67 -9.07 7.01
C TYR A 148 18.80 -8.58 8.45
N MET A 149 18.14 -9.27 9.38
CA MET A 149 18.30 -9.09 10.81
C MET A 149 18.21 -10.44 11.54
N PRO A 150 18.73 -10.54 12.78
CA PRO A 150 18.56 -11.75 13.59
C PRO A 150 17.08 -12.10 13.74
N ARG A 151 16.73 -13.39 13.59
CA ARG A 151 15.35 -13.88 13.53
C ARG A 151 14.48 -13.41 14.72
N GLY A 152 15.04 -13.42 15.93
CA GLY A 152 14.34 -12.90 17.11
C GLY A 152 14.00 -11.41 17.01
N ARG A 153 14.94 -10.58 16.53
CA ARG A 153 14.69 -9.14 16.30
C ARG A 153 13.67 -8.90 15.20
N ALA A 154 13.72 -9.69 14.11
CA ALA A 154 12.74 -9.61 13.03
C ALA A 154 11.31 -9.83 13.54
N TRP A 155 11.11 -10.86 14.37
CA TRP A 155 9.83 -11.13 15.01
C TRP A 155 9.37 -9.97 15.91
N VAL A 156 10.25 -9.51 16.80
CA VAL A 156 9.91 -8.40 17.72
C VAL A 156 9.54 -7.13 16.96
N VAL A 157 10.34 -6.76 15.96
CA VAL A 157 10.08 -5.54 15.15
C VAL A 157 8.79 -5.69 14.35
N SER A 158 8.56 -6.84 13.71
CA SER A 158 7.33 -7.09 12.94
C SER A 158 6.09 -7.05 13.81
N MET A 159 6.12 -7.68 14.98
CA MET A 159 5.00 -7.64 15.94
C MET A 159 4.79 -6.24 16.49
N ALA A 160 5.85 -5.51 16.82
CA ALA A 160 5.76 -4.13 17.27
C ALA A 160 5.14 -3.21 16.20
N LEU A 161 5.50 -3.39 14.92
CA LEU A 161 4.89 -2.68 13.81
C LEU A 161 3.39 -2.98 13.70
N LEU A 162 3.00 -4.26 13.73
CA LEU A 162 1.59 -4.65 13.65
C LEU A 162 0.77 -4.11 14.82
N VAL A 163 1.30 -4.20 16.03
CA VAL A 163 0.64 -3.66 17.24
C VAL A 163 0.54 -2.14 17.16
N ALA A 164 1.57 -1.44 16.70
CA ALA A 164 1.56 0.02 16.59
C ALA A 164 0.61 0.52 15.50
N ILE A 165 0.53 -0.17 14.36
CA ILE A 165 -0.22 0.29 13.20
C ILE A 165 -1.69 -0.16 13.25
N ILE A 166 -1.97 -1.36 13.75
CA ILE A 166 -3.33 -1.93 13.84
C ILE A 166 -3.81 -2.00 15.28
N GLY A 167 -3.06 -2.69 16.14
CA GLY A 167 -3.51 -3.03 17.50
C GLY A 167 -3.82 -1.82 18.36
N TYR A 168 -2.91 -0.85 18.43
CA TYR A 168 -3.11 0.35 19.25
C TYR A 168 -4.25 1.25 18.72
N PRO A 169 -4.35 1.59 17.42
CA PRO A 169 -5.48 2.35 16.90
C PRO A 169 -6.82 1.65 17.09
N LEU A 170 -6.87 0.33 16.84
CA LEU A 170 -8.07 -0.47 17.05
C LEU A 170 -8.51 -0.46 18.52
N ALA A 171 -7.60 -0.78 19.45
CA ALA A 171 -7.90 -0.74 20.88
C ALA A 171 -8.36 0.63 21.35
N LYS A 172 -7.77 1.71 20.80
CA LYS A 172 -8.16 3.08 21.12
C LYS A 172 -9.56 3.43 20.63
N GLN A 173 -9.96 2.95 19.44
CA GLN A 173 -11.31 3.20 18.93
C GLN A 173 -12.35 2.39 19.73
N LEU A 174 -12.09 1.12 20.00
CA LEU A 174 -12.95 0.28 20.85
C LEU A 174 -13.12 0.84 22.27
N ALA A 175 -12.07 1.46 22.84
CA ALA A 175 -12.16 2.07 24.16
C ALA A 175 -12.86 3.43 24.20
N ARG A 176 -13.08 4.07 23.04
CA ARG A 176 -13.72 5.39 22.96
C ARG A 176 -15.21 5.34 22.62
N HIS A 177 -15.67 4.23 22.11
CA HIS A 177 -17.04 4.03 21.71
C HIS A 177 -17.73 3.08 22.69
N ASP A 178 -18.98 3.34 23.00
CA ASP A 178 -19.77 2.56 23.96
C ASP A 178 -20.15 1.18 23.39
N ASP A 179 -20.11 1.04 22.07
CA ASP A 179 -20.42 -0.18 21.34
C ASP A 179 -19.23 -0.62 20.46
N ALA A 180 -18.99 -1.95 20.44
CA ALA A 180 -17.92 -2.54 19.66
C ALA A 180 -18.09 -2.33 18.13
N ALA A 181 -19.35 -2.30 17.65
CA ALA A 181 -19.63 -2.07 16.24
C ALA A 181 -19.21 -0.66 15.81
N SER A 182 -19.63 0.37 16.56
CA SER A 182 -19.25 1.76 16.27
C SER A 182 -17.75 2.01 16.41
N GLY A 183 -17.08 1.28 17.33
CA GLY A 183 -15.62 1.30 17.45
C GLY A 183 -14.90 0.70 16.24
N LEU A 184 -15.46 -0.38 15.66
CA LEU A 184 -14.94 -0.98 14.43
C LEU A 184 -15.15 -0.08 13.23
N GLU A 185 -16.34 0.47 13.02
CA GLU A 185 -16.62 1.43 11.94
C GLU A 185 -15.68 2.65 11.98
N ALA A 186 -15.44 3.18 13.17
CA ALA A 186 -14.48 4.28 13.36
C ALA A 186 -13.04 3.87 13.10
N PHE A 187 -12.67 2.61 13.27
CA PHE A 187 -11.37 2.09 12.88
C PHE A 187 -11.29 1.89 11.36
N GLU A 188 -12.33 1.33 10.76
CA GLU A 188 -12.42 1.09 9.31
C GLU A 188 -12.31 2.39 8.52
N SER A 189 -13.06 3.42 8.87
CA SER A 189 -12.96 4.74 8.25
C SER A 189 -11.56 5.36 8.34
N ARG A 190 -10.76 4.91 9.29
CA ARG A 190 -9.38 5.36 9.46
C ARG A 190 -8.39 4.66 8.53
N ILE A 191 -8.63 3.40 8.18
CA ILE A 191 -7.75 2.63 7.29
C ILE A 191 -8.15 2.75 5.81
N GLU A 192 -9.40 3.10 5.54
CA GLU A 192 -10.00 3.25 4.23
C GLU A 192 -9.14 4.05 3.22
N PRO A 193 -8.48 5.17 3.57
CA PRO A 193 -7.67 5.93 2.60
C PRO A 193 -6.45 5.19 2.04
N ALA A 194 -6.07 4.05 2.63
CA ALA A 194 -4.90 3.29 2.21
C ALA A 194 -5.27 2.12 1.29
N VAL A 195 -4.56 1.94 0.18
CA VAL A 195 -4.70 0.74 -0.67
C VAL A 195 -4.11 -0.48 0.06
N PRO A 196 -4.73 -1.65 0.03
CA PRO A 196 -5.98 -2.01 -0.66
C PRO A 196 -7.24 -1.83 0.21
N TRP A 197 -7.11 -1.26 1.40
CA TRP A 197 -8.18 -1.22 2.43
C TRP A 197 -9.43 -0.51 1.92
N GLN A 198 -9.28 0.55 1.16
CA GLN A 198 -10.40 1.24 0.52
C GLN A 198 -11.28 0.36 -0.38
N MET A 199 -10.80 -0.85 -0.76
CA MET A 199 -11.54 -1.83 -1.57
C MET A 199 -12.01 -3.03 -0.78
N LEU A 200 -11.53 -3.20 0.47
CA LEU A 200 -11.81 -4.37 1.30
C LEU A 200 -12.74 -4.07 2.47
N VAL A 201 -12.73 -2.81 2.91
CA VAL A 201 -13.60 -2.36 4.01
C VAL A 201 -14.95 -1.99 3.42
N ALA A 202 -15.94 -2.84 3.60
CA ALA A 202 -17.31 -2.69 3.08
C ALA A 202 -18.32 -2.67 4.20
#